data_8d73d13cded0b6c47b7f49c98ae4a1c3
#
_entry.id   8d73d13cded0b6c47b7f49c98ae4a1c3
#
_cell.length_a   1.000
_cell.length_b   1.000
_cell.length_c   1.000
_cell.angle_alpha   90.00
_cell.angle_beta   90.00
_cell.angle_gamma   90.00
#
_symmetry.space_group_name_H-M   'P 1'
#
loop_
_entity.id
_entity.type
_entity.pdbx_description
1 polymer ?
#
loop_
_entity_poly.entity_id
_entity_poly.type
_entity_poly.pdbx_seq_one_letter_code
_entity_poly.pdbx_strand_id
1 'polypeptide(L)'
;MAAHPRGPSILALLTAALLVGTGSGVSAQTPVPPERWGDHLTLEVWSIADRIIHGDEPVEDRLLREARYTISGMIYGFEFVYTPEYPARKVDRYFTLEPTGQIPWGDTRLHLRDLRDERTTLYGLIDYELSENDRIRLRSWRNSDVERAAGHGAAPLLDGLDGKIAAIEDAVHHALREHLRDRYFNRPREVTGTVVLREPPRIRTRSGMYEAQVLLYIHIRDVREYLAF
;
A
#
# COMPACT_ATOMS: atom_id res chain seq x y z
N MET A 1 -47.03 65.52 -33.77
CA MET A 1 -46.03 65.59 -34.87
C MET A 1 -44.66 65.59 -34.30
N ALA A 2 -43.75 64.77 -34.85
CA ALA A 2 -42.33 64.61 -34.63
C ALA A 2 -41.95 63.78 -33.39
N ALA A 3 -41.56 62.66 -33.59
CA ALA A 3 -40.34 61.93 -34.00
C ALA A 3 -39.38 61.62 -32.84
N HIS A 4 -39.27 60.31 -32.56
CA HIS A 4 -38.20 59.71 -31.78
C HIS A 4 -36.80 59.89 -32.39
N PRO A 5 -35.74 59.90 -31.58
CA PRO A 5 -34.72 58.91 -31.93
C PRO A 5 -34.29 58.02 -30.76
N ARG A 6 -33.98 56.79 -31.16
CA ARG A 6 -33.40 55.70 -30.40
C ARG A 6 -31.92 56.00 -30.08
N GLY A 7 -31.47 55.84 -28.83
CA GLY A 7 -30.08 55.78 -28.44
C GLY A 7 -29.64 54.33 -28.08
N PRO A 8 -28.42 53.99 -28.27
CA PRO A 8 -27.99 52.58 -28.26
C PRO A 8 -27.75 52.03 -26.84
N SER A 9 -28.14 50.75 -26.66
CA SER A 9 -27.88 49.94 -25.49
C SER A 9 -26.38 49.64 -25.38
N ILE A 10 -25.78 50.03 -24.26
CA ILE A 10 -24.44 49.64 -23.88
C ILE A 10 -24.56 48.28 -23.16
N LEU A 11 -24.14 47.26 -23.85
CA LEU A 11 -24.01 45.89 -23.31
C LEU A 11 -22.73 45.84 -22.47
N ALA A 12 -22.87 45.86 -21.14
CA ALA A 12 -21.73 45.69 -20.24
C ALA A 12 -21.33 44.18 -20.20
N LEU A 13 -20.23 43.88 -20.85
CA LEU A 13 -19.55 42.59 -20.75
C LEU A 13 -18.87 42.49 -19.37
N LEU A 14 -19.44 41.72 -18.47
CA LEU A 14 -18.83 41.27 -17.24
C LEU A 14 -17.87 40.13 -17.59
N THR A 15 -16.57 40.43 -17.72
CA THR A 15 -15.52 39.44 -17.77
C THR A 15 -15.29 38.88 -16.36
N ALA A 16 -15.85 37.72 -16.06
CA ALA A 16 -15.50 36.94 -14.89
C ALA A 16 -14.08 36.36 -15.09
N ALA A 17 -13.10 36.91 -14.39
CA ALA A 17 -11.78 36.34 -14.29
C ALA A 17 -11.85 35.06 -13.46
N LEU A 18 -11.78 33.88 -14.12
CA LEU A 18 -11.64 32.60 -13.49
C LEU A 18 -10.20 32.50 -12.96
N LEU A 19 -10.02 32.72 -11.65
CA LEU A 19 -8.79 32.40 -10.95
C LEU A 19 -8.65 30.88 -10.93
N VAL A 20 -7.94 30.33 -11.92
CA VAL A 20 -7.48 28.95 -11.87
C VAL A 20 -6.38 28.90 -10.81
N GLY A 21 -6.76 28.48 -9.61
CA GLY A 21 -5.82 28.10 -8.57
C GLY A 21 -4.99 26.92 -9.08
N THR A 22 -3.73 27.19 -9.41
CA THR A 22 -2.73 26.16 -9.64
C THR A 22 -2.46 25.47 -8.28
N GLY A 23 -3.30 24.50 -7.96
CA GLY A 23 -2.98 23.54 -6.90
C GLY A 23 -1.71 22.82 -7.33
N SER A 24 -0.60 23.07 -6.61
CA SER A 24 0.61 22.27 -6.71
C SER A 24 0.24 20.85 -6.30
N GLY A 25 -0.20 20.05 -7.28
CA GLY A 25 -0.41 18.64 -7.10
C GLY A 25 0.95 18.02 -6.80
N VAL A 26 1.10 17.49 -5.60
CA VAL A 26 2.13 16.51 -5.30
C VAL A 26 1.95 15.41 -6.34
N SER A 27 2.85 15.35 -7.31
CA SER A 27 2.93 14.25 -8.28
C SER A 27 3.24 12.99 -7.50
N ALA A 28 2.22 12.27 -7.09
CA ALA A 28 2.39 10.88 -6.70
C ALA A 28 2.99 10.18 -7.92
N GLN A 29 4.27 9.85 -7.85
CA GLN A 29 4.92 9.08 -8.91
C GLN A 29 4.09 7.80 -9.07
N THR A 30 3.58 7.60 -10.26
CA THR A 30 2.86 6.36 -10.58
C THR A 30 3.84 5.22 -10.41
N PRO A 31 3.56 4.20 -9.57
CA PRO A 31 4.46 3.07 -9.41
C PRO A 31 4.82 2.49 -10.77
N VAL A 32 6.11 2.27 -11.01
CA VAL A 32 6.57 1.65 -12.25
C VAL A 32 5.94 0.26 -12.34
N PRO A 33 5.21 -0.05 -13.43
CA PRO A 33 4.58 -1.37 -13.55
C PRO A 33 5.62 -2.47 -13.40
N PRO A 34 5.28 -3.58 -12.73
CA PRO A 34 6.20 -4.70 -12.48
C PRO A 34 6.87 -5.29 -13.72
N GLU A 35 6.31 -5.10 -14.87
CA GLU A 35 6.84 -5.57 -16.16
C GLU A 35 8.12 -4.82 -16.60
N ARG A 36 8.45 -3.71 -15.96
CA ARG A 36 9.62 -2.87 -16.25
C ARG A 36 10.71 -2.97 -15.20
N TRP A 37 10.57 -3.85 -14.21
CA TRP A 37 11.64 -4.11 -13.26
C TRP A 37 12.76 -4.87 -13.96
N GLY A 38 13.86 -4.19 -14.28
CA GLY A 38 15.07 -4.79 -14.81
C GLY A 38 15.82 -5.56 -13.71
N ASP A 39 17.07 -5.20 -13.51
CA ASP A 39 17.93 -5.79 -12.48
C ASP A 39 17.76 -5.13 -11.10
N HIS A 40 16.97 -4.06 -11.01
CA HIS A 40 16.76 -3.28 -9.79
C HIS A 40 15.28 -3.04 -9.52
N LEU A 41 14.91 -3.05 -8.23
CA LEU A 41 13.68 -2.48 -7.71
C LEU A 41 13.99 -1.10 -7.14
N THR A 42 13.32 -0.08 -7.66
CA THR A 42 13.40 1.27 -7.10
C THR A 42 12.09 1.59 -6.41
N LEU A 43 12.17 2.02 -5.16
CA LEU A 43 11.03 2.34 -4.30
C LEU A 43 11.22 3.72 -3.68
N GLU A 44 10.21 4.58 -3.80
CA GLU A 44 10.14 5.81 -3.01
C GLU A 44 9.38 5.50 -1.70
N VAL A 45 10.04 5.73 -0.59
CA VAL A 45 9.47 5.66 0.76
C VAL A 45 9.55 7.04 1.42
N TRP A 46 8.76 7.26 2.46
CA TRP A 46 8.75 8.55 3.13
C TRP A 46 8.54 8.40 4.64
N SER A 47 9.04 9.36 5.40
CA SER A 47 8.85 9.43 6.85
C SER A 47 8.54 10.85 7.28
N ILE A 48 7.68 11.01 8.28
CA ILE A 48 7.43 12.30 8.89
C ILE A 48 8.63 12.67 9.74
N ALA A 49 9.11 13.90 9.61
CA ALA A 49 10.23 14.42 10.38
C ALA A 49 9.76 14.92 11.77
N ASP A 50 9.21 14.02 12.59
CA ASP A 50 8.69 14.35 13.92
C ASP A 50 9.32 13.44 14.97
N ARG A 51 10.01 14.05 15.94
CA ARG A 51 10.67 13.34 17.06
C ARG A 51 9.68 12.73 18.05
N ILE A 52 8.46 13.27 18.16
CA ILE A 52 7.41 12.70 19.03
C ILE A 52 6.99 11.33 18.50
N ILE A 53 6.95 11.19 17.17
CA ILE A 53 6.54 9.94 16.50
C ILE A 53 7.69 8.93 16.47
N HIS A 54 8.93 9.39 16.24
CA HIS A 54 10.05 8.52 15.90
C HIS A 54 11.21 8.51 16.91
N GLY A 55 11.15 9.35 17.95
CA GLY A 55 12.26 9.50 18.89
C GLY A 55 13.52 9.99 18.21
N ASP A 56 14.66 9.40 18.60
CA ASP A 56 15.99 9.73 18.07
C ASP A 56 16.47 8.76 16.98
N GLU A 57 15.59 7.89 16.47
CA GLU A 57 15.96 6.96 15.40
C GLU A 57 16.36 7.71 14.12
N PRO A 58 17.53 7.39 13.51
CA PRO A 58 17.96 7.98 12.25
C PRO A 58 16.90 7.80 11.14
N VAL A 59 16.69 8.85 10.36
CA VAL A 59 15.68 8.81 9.29
C VAL A 59 16.03 7.79 8.23
N GLU A 60 17.30 7.63 7.90
CA GLU A 60 17.80 6.68 6.92
C GLU A 60 17.45 5.24 7.32
N ASP A 61 17.62 4.91 8.61
CA ASP A 61 17.29 3.58 9.13
C ASP A 61 15.79 3.28 9.01
N ARG A 62 14.94 4.26 9.30
CA ARG A 62 13.48 4.13 9.15
C ARG A 62 13.08 3.88 7.70
N LEU A 63 13.64 4.68 6.77
CA LEU A 63 13.36 4.55 5.34
C LEU A 63 13.85 3.20 4.80
N LEU A 64 15.05 2.76 5.21
CA LEU A 64 15.58 1.45 4.83
C LEU A 64 14.76 0.29 5.43
N ARG A 65 14.27 0.41 6.67
CA ARG A 65 13.38 -0.60 7.29
C ARG A 65 12.05 -0.71 6.54
N GLU A 66 11.43 0.43 6.19
CA GLU A 66 10.19 0.45 5.41
C GLU A 66 10.38 -0.20 4.03
N ALA A 67 11.44 0.19 3.32
CA ALA A 67 11.77 -0.38 2.02
C ALA A 67 12.05 -1.88 2.11
N ARG A 68 12.84 -2.31 3.11
CA ARG A 68 13.13 -3.71 3.38
C ARG A 68 11.87 -4.53 3.59
N TYR A 69 10.92 -4.04 4.43
CA TYR A 69 9.65 -4.70 4.66
C TYR A 69 8.84 -4.83 3.36
N THR A 70 8.70 -3.73 2.64
CA THR A 70 7.94 -3.68 1.40
C THR A 70 8.52 -4.59 0.32
N ILE A 71 9.83 -4.48 0.05
CA ILE A 71 10.50 -5.29 -0.99
C ILE A 71 10.50 -6.77 -0.60
N SER A 72 10.70 -7.09 0.70
CA SER A 72 10.57 -8.48 1.18
C SER A 72 9.17 -9.02 0.96
N GLY A 73 8.14 -8.22 1.22
CA GLY A 73 6.74 -8.57 0.97
C GLY A 73 6.42 -8.75 -0.52
N MET A 74 7.17 -8.10 -1.41
CA MET A 74 7.03 -8.25 -2.87
C MET A 74 7.76 -9.49 -3.41
N ILE A 75 8.91 -9.86 -2.84
CA ILE A 75 9.74 -10.97 -3.31
C ILE A 75 9.35 -12.28 -2.64
N TYR A 76 9.27 -12.28 -1.31
CA TYR A 76 9.07 -13.50 -0.50
C TYR A 76 7.60 -13.66 -0.10
N GLY A 77 6.92 -12.55 0.19
CA GLY A 77 5.55 -12.54 0.67
C GLY A 77 5.40 -12.94 2.12
N PHE A 78 4.18 -13.29 2.48
CA PHE A 78 3.77 -13.61 3.84
C PHE A 78 2.94 -14.88 3.83
N GLU A 79 3.15 -15.76 4.81
CA GLU A 79 2.21 -16.82 5.13
C GLU A 79 1.07 -16.24 5.98
N PHE A 80 -0.15 -16.69 5.73
CA PHE A 80 -1.30 -16.29 6.52
C PHE A 80 -2.07 -17.49 7.05
N VAL A 81 -2.67 -17.29 8.23
CA VAL A 81 -3.72 -18.13 8.80
C VAL A 81 -4.93 -17.24 9.06
N TYR A 82 -6.06 -17.59 8.50
CA TYR A 82 -7.30 -16.86 8.66
C TYR A 82 -8.43 -17.75 9.14
N THR A 83 -9.02 -17.41 10.29
CA THR A 83 -10.25 -18.01 10.81
C THR A 83 -11.33 -16.93 10.76
N PRO A 84 -12.37 -17.06 9.92
CA PRO A 84 -13.48 -16.13 9.92
C PRO A 84 -14.28 -16.21 11.23
N GLU A 85 -14.78 -15.07 11.68
CA GLU A 85 -15.71 -15.02 12.80
C GLU A 85 -16.96 -15.84 12.50
N TYR A 86 -17.35 -16.71 13.46
CA TYR A 86 -18.57 -17.52 13.37
C TYR A 86 -19.35 -17.47 14.67
N PRO A 87 -20.19 -16.43 14.90
CA PRO A 87 -20.91 -16.22 16.18
C PRO A 87 -21.78 -17.40 16.57
N ALA A 88 -22.46 -18.07 15.61
CA ALA A 88 -23.29 -19.23 15.88
C ALA A 88 -22.52 -20.42 16.51
N ARG A 89 -21.21 -20.49 16.29
CA ARG A 89 -20.31 -21.51 16.87
C ARG A 89 -19.41 -20.95 17.96
N LYS A 90 -19.57 -19.69 18.35
CA LYS A 90 -18.73 -18.98 19.34
C LYS A 90 -17.25 -19.01 18.95
N VAL A 91 -16.96 -18.85 17.66
CA VAL A 91 -15.59 -18.76 17.13
C VAL A 91 -15.29 -17.29 16.85
N ASP A 92 -14.25 -16.79 17.51
CA ASP A 92 -13.73 -15.46 17.26
C ASP A 92 -12.88 -15.44 16.01
N ARG A 93 -12.81 -14.26 15.38
CA ARG A 93 -11.93 -14.05 14.24
C ARG A 93 -10.46 -14.14 14.67
N TYR A 94 -9.68 -14.89 13.91
CA TYR A 94 -8.23 -14.99 14.09
C TYR A 94 -7.51 -14.73 12.76
N PHE A 95 -6.44 -13.96 12.82
CA PHE A 95 -5.61 -13.66 11.66
C PHE A 95 -4.15 -13.53 12.07
N THR A 96 -3.27 -14.22 11.37
CA THR A 96 -1.81 -14.01 11.44
C THR A 96 -1.24 -13.78 10.06
N LEU A 97 -0.20 -12.97 10.01
CA LEU A 97 0.55 -12.67 8.81
C LEU A 97 2.05 -12.72 9.17
N GLU A 98 2.76 -13.71 8.66
CA GLU A 98 4.17 -13.92 8.98
C GLU A 98 5.03 -13.86 7.72
N PRO A 99 6.15 -13.12 7.72
CA PRO A 99 7.04 -13.06 6.57
C PRO A 99 7.58 -14.45 6.20
N THR A 100 7.44 -14.85 4.94
CA THR A 100 8.02 -16.08 4.41
C THR A 100 9.55 -15.98 4.29
N GLY A 101 10.06 -14.76 4.13
CA GLY A 101 11.48 -14.44 4.08
C GLY A 101 11.69 -12.94 4.16
N GLN A 102 12.88 -12.53 4.49
CA GLN A 102 13.24 -11.12 4.62
C GLN A 102 14.63 -10.86 4.04
N ILE A 103 14.80 -9.68 3.44
CA ILE A 103 16.11 -9.13 3.12
C ILE A 103 16.86 -8.93 4.44
N PRO A 104 18.11 -9.42 4.61
CA PRO A 104 18.88 -9.20 5.82
C PRO A 104 19.08 -7.70 6.10
N TRP A 105 19.17 -7.33 7.38
CA TRP A 105 19.60 -5.97 7.73
C TRP A 105 21.06 -5.78 7.33
N GLY A 106 21.36 -4.64 6.68
CA GLY A 106 22.71 -4.36 6.18
C GLY A 106 23.06 -5.07 4.86
N ASP A 107 22.09 -5.67 4.15
CA ASP A 107 22.32 -6.18 2.80
C ASP A 107 22.77 -5.03 1.89
N THR A 108 23.98 -5.14 1.32
CA THR A 108 24.59 -4.11 0.48
C THR A 108 23.85 -3.85 -0.83
N ARG A 109 22.97 -4.73 -1.24
CA ARG A 109 22.09 -4.57 -2.40
C ARG A 109 20.93 -3.61 -2.15
N LEU A 110 20.60 -3.35 -0.86
CA LEU A 110 19.58 -2.40 -0.44
C LEU A 110 20.26 -1.12 0.05
N HIS A 111 20.10 -0.03 -0.67
CA HIS A 111 20.74 1.23 -0.32
C HIS A 111 19.87 2.45 -0.64
N LEU A 112 20.05 3.48 0.15
CA LEU A 112 19.45 4.79 -0.08
C LEU A 112 20.22 5.49 -1.20
N ARG A 113 19.55 5.76 -2.33
CA ARG A 113 20.13 6.45 -3.48
C ARG A 113 20.03 7.96 -3.36
N ASP A 114 18.88 8.44 -2.87
CA ASP A 114 18.61 9.88 -2.75
C ASP A 114 17.70 10.16 -1.55
N LEU A 115 17.90 11.31 -0.92
CA LEU A 115 17.11 11.79 0.21
C LEU A 115 16.63 13.21 -0.07
N ARG A 116 15.34 13.44 -0.03
CA ARG A 116 14.71 14.72 -0.28
C ARG A 116 13.90 15.14 0.95
N ASP A 117 14.16 16.36 1.43
CA ASP A 117 13.41 16.99 2.52
C ASP A 117 12.33 17.92 1.94
N GLU A 118 11.09 17.64 2.30
CA GLU A 118 9.94 18.49 1.95
C GLU A 118 9.19 18.88 3.23
N ARG A 119 9.61 19.98 3.84
CA ARG A 119 9.02 20.58 5.06
C ARG A 119 9.03 19.62 6.25
N THR A 120 7.97 18.84 6.40
CA THR A 120 7.79 17.90 7.54
C THR A 120 7.89 16.44 7.11
N THR A 121 8.23 16.18 5.85
CA THR A 121 8.30 14.84 5.29
C THR A 121 9.62 14.63 4.59
N LEU A 122 10.28 13.54 4.92
CA LEU A 122 11.53 13.11 4.32
C LEU A 122 11.21 11.96 3.36
N TYR A 123 11.62 12.10 2.10
CA TYR A 123 11.44 11.10 1.06
C TYR A 123 12.77 10.45 0.75
N GLY A 124 12.80 9.13 0.75
CA GLY A 124 13.96 8.34 0.36
C GLY A 124 13.70 7.55 -0.91
N LEU A 125 14.59 7.67 -1.87
CA LEU A 125 14.60 6.80 -3.04
C LEU A 125 15.54 5.64 -2.76
N ILE A 126 14.98 4.45 -2.64
CA ILE A 126 15.70 3.24 -2.27
C ILE A 126 15.83 2.35 -3.50
N ASP A 127 17.03 1.89 -3.76
CA ASP A 127 17.31 0.89 -4.78
C ASP A 127 17.65 -0.45 -4.13
N TYR A 128 17.15 -1.53 -4.72
CA TYR A 128 17.50 -2.90 -4.38
C TYR A 128 17.90 -3.69 -5.62
N GLU A 129 19.13 -4.20 -5.65
CA GLU A 129 19.63 -5.04 -6.73
C GLU A 129 19.08 -6.45 -6.59
N LEU A 130 18.36 -6.91 -7.62
CA LEU A 130 17.72 -8.23 -7.65
C LEU A 130 18.72 -9.33 -7.99
N SER A 131 18.84 -10.32 -7.14
CA SER A 131 19.51 -11.57 -7.51
C SER A 131 18.67 -12.36 -8.55
N GLU A 132 19.28 -13.34 -9.20
CA GLU A 132 18.54 -14.22 -10.13
C GLU A 132 17.39 -14.96 -9.41
N ASN A 133 17.60 -15.38 -8.17
CA ASN A 133 16.55 -16.02 -7.37
C ASN A 133 15.39 -15.08 -7.08
N ASP A 134 15.66 -13.80 -6.79
CA ASP A 134 14.60 -12.78 -6.57
C ASP A 134 13.78 -12.57 -7.83
N ARG A 135 14.45 -12.51 -8.99
CA ARG A 135 13.77 -12.40 -10.30
C ARG A 135 12.90 -13.60 -10.63
N ILE A 136 13.36 -14.81 -10.31
CA ILE A 136 12.58 -16.04 -10.48
C ILE A 136 11.34 -16.00 -9.59
N ARG A 137 11.47 -15.62 -8.32
CA ARG A 137 10.34 -15.49 -7.38
C ARG A 137 9.32 -14.47 -7.86
N LEU A 138 9.74 -13.26 -8.24
CA LEU A 138 8.86 -12.22 -8.76
C LEU A 138 8.12 -12.67 -10.03
N ARG A 139 8.78 -13.44 -10.91
CA ARG A 139 8.15 -13.98 -12.12
C ARG A 139 7.15 -15.10 -11.80
N SER A 140 7.43 -15.95 -10.81
CA SER A 140 6.54 -17.06 -10.47
C SER A 140 5.15 -16.62 -10.00
N TRP A 141 5.05 -15.43 -9.37
CA TRP A 141 3.79 -14.86 -8.90
C TRP A 141 2.93 -14.23 -10.02
N ARG A 142 3.45 -14.13 -11.25
CA ARG A 142 2.73 -13.51 -12.38
C ARG A 142 1.93 -14.49 -13.23
N ASN A 143 1.95 -15.75 -12.89
CA ASN A 143 1.21 -16.77 -13.62
C ASN A 143 -0.30 -16.51 -13.57
N SER A 144 -1.01 -16.97 -14.60
CA SER A 144 -2.47 -16.79 -14.76
C SER A 144 -3.29 -17.42 -13.64
N ASP A 145 -2.75 -18.43 -12.97
CA ASP A 145 -3.43 -19.23 -11.96
C ASP A 145 -3.37 -18.62 -10.55
N VAL A 146 -2.64 -17.51 -10.38
CA VAL A 146 -2.55 -16.79 -9.10
C VAL A 146 -3.69 -15.80 -8.97
N GLU A 147 -4.41 -15.91 -7.87
CA GLU A 147 -5.53 -15.03 -7.56
C GLU A 147 -5.04 -13.63 -7.19
N ARG A 148 -5.92 -12.64 -7.40
CA ARG A 148 -5.61 -11.23 -7.16
C ARG A 148 -6.65 -10.62 -6.24
N ALA A 149 -6.19 -9.80 -5.30
CA ALA A 149 -7.07 -9.03 -4.44
C ALA A 149 -6.51 -7.63 -4.20
N ALA A 150 -7.40 -6.74 -3.78
CA ALA A 150 -7.07 -5.40 -3.33
C ALA A 150 -7.65 -5.17 -1.94
N GLY A 151 -6.94 -4.44 -1.10
CA GLY A 151 -7.41 -4.11 0.23
C GLY A 151 -6.97 -2.73 0.67
N HIS A 152 -7.63 -2.27 1.72
CA HIS A 152 -7.28 -1.03 2.41
C HIS A 152 -7.28 -1.27 3.90
N GLY A 153 -6.41 -0.57 4.60
CA GLY A 153 -6.27 -0.68 6.04
C GLY A 153 -5.80 0.62 6.64
N ALA A 154 -5.90 0.73 7.95
CA ALA A 154 -5.49 1.92 8.65
C ALA A 154 -4.91 1.59 10.03
N ALA A 155 -3.92 2.42 10.46
CA ALA A 155 -3.34 2.32 11.79
C ALA A 155 -2.91 3.70 12.30
N PRO A 156 -2.71 3.88 13.62
CA PRO A 156 -2.38 5.17 14.19
C PRO A 156 -1.07 5.74 13.67
N LEU A 157 -1.08 7.06 13.38
CA LEU A 157 0.12 7.79 12.95
C LEU A 157 1.20 7.83 14.02
N LEU A 158 0.79 7.89 15.28
CA LEU A 158 1.70 8.00 16.43
C LEU A 158 2.57 6.76 16.64
N ASP A 159 2.19 5.63 16.03
CA ASP A 159 2.99 4.39 16.08
C ASP A 159 4.15 4.41 15.05
N GLY A 160 4.36 5.53 14.35
CA GLY A 160 5.48 5.71 13.45
C GLY A 160 5.57 4.66 12.34
N LEU A 161 6.74 4.06 12.16
CA LEU A 161 6.93 3.02 11.14
C LEU A 161 6.10 1.77 11.45
N ASP A 162 5.97 1.39 12.70
CA ASP A 162 5.16 0.24 13.10
C ASP A 162 3.68 0.46 12.76
N GLY A 163 3.19 1.70 12.89
CA GLY A 163 1.86 2.09 12.41
C GLY A 163 1.70 1.96 10.90
N LYS A 164 2.73 2.31 10.10
CA LYS A 164 2.68 2.06 8.65
C LYS A 164 2.60 0.56 8.31
N ILE A 165 3.42 -0.25 8.98
CA ILE A 165 3.43 -1.71 8.81
C ILE A 165 2.06 -2.28 9.21
N ALA A 166 1.52 -1.89 10.36
CA ALA A 166 0.20 -2.31 10.83
C ALA A 166 -0.92 -1.92 9.85
N ALA A 167 -0.85 -0.73 9.23
CA ALA A 167 -1.81 -0.33 8.19
C ALA A 167 -1.72 -1.22 6.94
N ILE A 168 -0.51 -1.65 6.54
CA ILE A 168 -0.31 -2.60 5.43
C ILE A 168 -0.91 -3.96 5.81
N GLU A 169 -0.64 -4.47 7.01
CA GLU A 169 -1.17 -5.75 7.49
C GLU A 169 -2.69 -5.76 7.59
N ASP A 170 -3.29 -4.68 8.08
CA ASP A 170 -4.74 -4.49 8.10
C ASP A 170 -5.32 -4.47 6.67
N ALA A 171 -4.63 -3.82 5.72
CA ALA A 171 -5.02 -3.82 4.31
C ALA A 171 -4.94 -5.23 3.69
N VAL A 172 -3.92 -6.02 4.01
CA VAL A 172 -3.79 -7.42 3.59
C VAL A 172 -4.94 -8.26 4.18
N HIS A 173 -5.20 -8.11 5.47
CA HIS A 173 -6.31 -8.79 6.14
C HIS A 173 -7.66 -8.47 5.50
N HIS A 174 -7.91 -7.17 5.20
CA HIS A 174 -9.12 -6.74 4.53
C HIS A 174 -9.25 -7.38 3.13
N ALA A 175 -8.16 -7.36 2.33
CA ALA A 175 -8.14 -7.97 1.01
C ALA A 175 -8.48 -9.47 1.06
N LEU A 176 -7.87 -10.20 1.98
CA LEU A 176 -8.13 -11.63 2.18
C LEU A 176 -9.58 -11.89 2.61
N ARG A 177 -10.09 -11.11 3.57
CA ARG A 177 -11.47 -11.26 4.06
C ARG A 177 -12.49 -11.09 2.93
N GLU A 178 -12.35 -10.03 2.13
CA GLU A 178 -13.27 -9.77 1.02
C GLU A 178 -13.15 -10.85 -0.06
N HIS A 179 -11.93 -11.24 -0.41
CA HIS A 179 -11.68 -12.29 -1.39
C HIS A 179 -12.27 -13.65 -0.97
N LEU A 180 -12.08 -14.03 0.30
CA LEU A 180 -12.56 -15.31 0.81
C LEU A 180 -14.08 -15.32 1.04
N ARG A 181 -14.68 -14.17 1.40
CA ARG A 181 -16.13 -14.04 1.57
C ARG A 181 -16.89 -14.39 0.29
N ASP A 182 -16.41 -13.92 -0.84
CA ASP A 182 -17.07 -14.13 -2.12
C ASP A 182 -16.90 -15.57 -2.64
N ARG A 183 -15.93 -16.28 -2.13
CA ARG A 183 -15.56 -17.62 -2.61
C ARG A 183 -16.09 -18.76 -1.74
N TYR A 184 -16.13 -18.56 -0.43
CA TYR A 184 -16.53 -19.59 0.54
C TYR A 184 -17.83 -19.22 1.24
N PHE A 185 -18.96 -19.68 0.67
CA PHE A 185 -20.31 -19.45 1.21
C PHE A 185 -20.49 -20.04 2.61
N ASN A 186 -19.95 -21.24 2.83
CA ASN A 186 -19.90 -21.88 4.16
C ASN A 186 -18.60 -21.43 4.81
N ARG A 187 -18.71 -20.51 5.76
CA ARG A 187 -17.54 -20.01 6.51
C ARG A 187 -16.62 -21.15 6.89
N PRO A 188 -15.41 -21.27 6.32
CA PRO A 188 -14.49 -22.34 6.65
C PRO A 188 -14.03 -22.21 8.10
N ARG A 189 -13.58 -23.31 8.66
CA ARG A 189 -12.95 -23.30 9.99
C ARG A 189 -11.65 -22.52 9.97
N GLU A 190 -10.85 -22.70 8.91
CA GLU A 190 -9.53 -22.09 8.76
C GLU A 190 -9.14 -22.06 7.29
N VAL A 191 -8.46 -21.00 6.88
CA VAL A 191 -7.84 -20.89 5.56
C VAL A 191 -6.39 -20.53 5.75
N THR A 192 -5.48 -21.26 5.10
CA THR A 192 -4.05 -20.98 5.11
C THR A 192 -3.52 -20.78 3.69
N GLY A 193 -2.49 -19.97 3.57
CA GLY A 193 -1.90 -19.73 2.27
C GLY A 193 -0.74 -18.73 2.32
N THR A 194 -0.41 -18.21 1.17
CA THR A 194 0.63 -17.20 1.00
C THR A 194 0.08 -16.01 0.23
N VAL A 195 0.46 -14.81 0.63
CA VAL A 195 0.18 -13.57 -0.09
C VAL A 195 1.49 -12.85 -0.41
N VAL A 196 1.50 -12.14 -1.54
CA VAL A 196 2.64 -11.34 -1.98
C VAL A 196 2.14 -9.97 -2.41
N LEU A 197 2.86 -8.92 -2.02
CA LEU A 197 2.59 -7.58 -2.53
C LEU A 197 2.91 -7.53 -4.02
N ARG A 198 1.90 -7.19 -4.84
CA ARG A 198 2.05 -7.10 -6.28
C ARG A 198 2.84 -5.87 -6.71
N GLU A 199 2.70 -4.81 -5.95
CA GLU A 199 3.38 -3.51 -6.10
C GLU A 199 3.57 -2.87 -4.73
N PRO A 200 4.42 -1.82 -4.60
CA PRO A 200 4.55 -1.10 -3.34
C PRO A 200 3.21 -0.59 -2.82
N PRO A 201 2.92 -0.72 -1.52
CA PRO A 201 1.71 -0.18 -0.91
C PRO A 201 1.61 1.33 -1.12
N ARG A 202 0.40 1.83 -1.40
CA ARG A 202 0.13 3.26 -1.40
C ARG A 202 -0.27 3.69 0.00
N ILE A 203 0.57 4.49 0.63
CA ILE A 203 0.33 4.96 2.00
C ILE A 203 0.14 6.47 2.00
N ARG A 204 -0.88 6.93 2.73
CA ARG A 204 -1.13 8.35 2.97
C ARG A 204 -1.51 8.58 4.43
N THR A 205 -1.42 9.82 4.88
CA THR A 205 -1.90 10.21 6.21
C THR A 205 -3.25 10.91 6.09
N ARG A 206 -4.18 10.53 6.98
CA ARG A 206 -5.48 11.20 7.09
C ARG A 206 -6.00 11.08 8.51
N SER A 207 -6.46 12.19 9.08
CA SER A 207 -7.11 12.21 10.40
C SER A 207 -6.33 11.50 11.51
N GLY A 208 -4.99 11.67 11.53
CA GLY A 208 -4.13 11.04 12.53
C GLY A 208 -3.88 9.54 12.33
N MET A 209 -4.20 9.02 11.14
CA MET A 209 -3.98 7.63 10.77
C MET A 209 -3.08 7.52 9.53
N TYR A 210 -2.31 6.44 9.44
CA TYR A 210 -1.84 5.93 8.16
C TYR A 210 -2.97 5.16 7.50
N GLU A 211 -3.26 5.47 6.24
CA GLU A 211 -4.16 4.68 5.40
C GLU A 211 -3.32 4.00 4.32
N ALA A 212 -3.32 2.68 4.30
CA ALA A 212 -2.62 1.88 3.32
C ALA A 212 -3.59 1.24 2.32
N GLN A 213 -3.16 1.17 1.06
CA GLN A 213 -3.84 0.41 0.01
C GLN A 213 -2.85 -0.58 -0.60
N VAL A 214 -3.26 -1.85 -0.70
CA VAL A 214 -2.43 -2.93 -1.22
C VAL A 214 -3.09 -3.62 -2.41
N LEU A 215 -2.25 -4.11 -3.32
CA LEU A 215 -2.62 -5.07 -4.34
C LEU A 215 -1.83 -6.34 -4.10
N LEU A 216 -2.52 -7.48 -4.10
CA LEU A 216 -1.97 -8.77 -3.70
C LEU A 216 -2.07 -9.81 -4.82
N TYR A 217 -1.10 -10.71 -4.84
CA TYR A 217 -1.24 -12.06 -5.34
C TYR A 217 -1.52 -12.99 -4.16
N ILE A 218 -2.47 -13.92 -4.31
CA ILE A 218 -2.91 -14.84 -3.27
C ILE A 218 -2.79 -16.27 -3.78
N HIS A 219 -2.19 -17.13 -2.98
CA HIS A 219 -2.18 -18.55 -3.19
C HIS A 219 -2.74 -19.24 -1.95
N ILE A 220 -3.97 -19.80 -2.05
CA ILE A 220 -4.59 -20.57 -0.97
C ILE A 220 -4.00 -21.97 -0.99
N ARG A 221 -3.43 -22.40 0.15
CA ARG A 221 -2.79 -23.70 0.33
C ARG A 221 -3.76 -24.74 0.84
N ASP A 222 -4.54 -24.38 1.85
CA ASP A 222 -5.48 -25.30 2.52
C ASP A 222 -6.73 -24.56 3.00
N VAL A 223 -7.87 -25.25 2.90
CA VAL A 223 -9.16 -24.77 3.40
C VAL A 223 -9.77 -25.87 4.24
N ARG A 224 -9.82 -25.66 5.53
CA ARG A 224 -10.44 -26.60 6.49
C ARG A 224 -11.89 -26.21 6.70
N GLU A 225 -12.79 -27.12 6.41
CA GLU A 225 -14.22 -26.94 6.68
C GLU A 225 -14.60 -27.50 8.06
N TYR A 226 -15.74 -27.04 8.58
CA TYR A 226 -16.35 -27.69 9.73
C TYR A 226 -16.95 -29.02 9.28
N LEU A 227 -16.70 -30.09 10.05
CA LEU A 227 -17.36 -31.36 9.84
C LEU A 227 -18.87 -31.17 10.01
N ALA A 228 -19.66 -31.64 9.05
CA ALA A 228 -21.09 -31.79 9.22
C ALA A 228 -21.33 -32.97 10.16
N PHE A 229 -22.00 -32.71 11.28
CA PHE A 229 -22.51 -33.76 12.16
C PHE A 229 -23.95 -34.02 11.82
#